data_8c86f7d5ecdb512f3814c4631ee6d957
#
_entry.id   8c86f7d5ecdb512f3814c4631ee6d957
#
_cell.length_a   1.000
_cell.length_b   1.000
_cell.length_c   1.000
_cell.angle_alpha   90.00
_cell.angle_beta   90.00
_cell.angle_gamma   90.00
#
_symmetry.space_group_name_H-M   'P 1'
#
loop_
_entity.id
_entity.type
_entity.pdbx_description
1 polymer ?
#
loop_
_entity_poly.entity_id
_entity_poly.type
_entity_poly.pdbx_seq_one_letter_code
_entity_poly.pdbx_strand_id
1 'polypeptide(L)'
;MDNIENLTAMVVFARVVETLSFTEAAKSLRLSKSSVSREIASLEVRLGAQLLHRTTRKIAVTDVGMSYYQYCNRILNEIKGAEHFIRHFHEEPMGNLRLIAPVTFGCQCVVPVLNNFINNNIHVNVDLDLTDRPVNMADELYDLAIVITRDRPEAAQVKPLIPITWGLYAAPKYVARLAEINRPEDLPRYDYILFRGPAHTLSLPFYKDKQKLDIDVLSRFRMNNSVALMSSAIAGGGIAYLPDYIAQDSVREGKLVRLLPDWKMDTYHSWVLFKSENMLSARVRLFVDELERKLKKTYSS
;
A
#
# COMPACT_ATOMS: atom_id res chain seq x y z
N MET A 1 31.95 18.41 19.10
CA MET A 1 31.46 19.81 19.16
C MET A 1 31.85 20.62 17.91
N ASP A 2 32.97 20.30 17.26
CA ASP A 2 33.49 21.10 16.10
C ASP A 2 32.60 21.15 14.84
N ASN A 3 31.71 20.19 14.63
CA ASN A 3 30.93 20.10 13.39
C ASN A 3 29.75 21.10 13.31
N ILE A 4 29.15 21.47 14.44
CA ILE A 4 27.98 22.40 14.46
C ILE A 4 28.43 23.83 14.24
N GLU A 5 29.57 24.24 14.86
CA GLU A 5 30.18 25.56 14.63
C GLU A 5 30.60 25.74 13.18
N ASN A 6 31.09 24.65 12.55
CA ASN A 6 31.43 24.66 11.12
C ASN A 6 30.20 24.96 10.25
N LEU A 7 29.03 24.39 10.54
CA LEU A 7 27.83 24.59 9.73
C LEU A 7 27.33 26.03 9.80
N THR A 8 27.33 26.63 10.98
CA THR A 8 26.95 28.04 11.15
C THR A 8 27.89 28.99 10.34
N ALA A 9 29.20 28.76 10.43
CA ALA A 9 30.17 29.54 9.67
C ALA A 9 30.02 29.36 8.14
N MET A 10 29.67 28.15 7.67
CA MET A 10 29.37 27.88 6.26
C MET A 10 28.13 28.65 5.77
N VAL A 11 27.05 28.68 6.58
CA VAL A 11 25.85 29.48 6.29
C VAL A 11 26.18 30.96 6.18
N VAL A 12 26.92 31.47 7.17
CA VAL A 12 27.34 32.88 7.19
C VAL A 12 28.18 33.22 5.95
N PHE A 13 29.17 32.39 5.64
CA PHE A 13 30.03 32.59 4.45
C PHE A 13 29.24 32.56 3.15
N ALA A 14 28.40 31.56 2.95
CA ALA A 14 27.54 31.44 1.77
C ALA A 14 26.69 32.72 1.58
N ARG A 15 26.09 33.22 2.67
CA ARG A 15 25.27 34.43 2.61
C ARG A 15 26.10 35.68 2.28
N VAL A 16 27.33 35.78 2.77
CA VAL A 16 28.24 36.92 2.41
C VAL A 16 28.62 36.86 0.94
N VAL A 17 28.89 35.68 0.39
CA VAL A 17 29.19 35.50 -1.04
C VAL A 17 27.97 35.85 -1.91
N GLU A 18 26.77 35.43 -1.53
CA GLU A 18 25.54 35.74 -2.28
C GLU A 18 25.20 37.22 -2.30
N THR A 19 25.40 37.93 -1.19
CA THR A 19 25.05 39.35 -1.07
C THR A 19 26.18 40.29 -1.41
N LEU A 20 27.40 39.81 -1.44
CA LEU A 20 28.64 40.60 -1.56
C LEU A 20 28.68 41.75 -0.53
N SER A 21 28.04 41.56 0.64
CA SER A 21 27.86 42.58 1.68
C SER A 21 27.75 41.98 3.07
N PHE A 22 28.66 42.32 3.97
CA PHE A 22 28.54 41.91 5.39
C PHE A 22 27.28 42.47 6.08
N THR A 23 26.83 43.66 5.66
CA THR A 23 25.66 44.29 6.23
C THR A 23 24.36 43.59 5.79
N GLU A 24 24.23 43.29 4.51
CA GLU A 24 23.04 42.56 4.01
C GLU A 24 23.01 41.12 4.46
N ALA A 25 24.15 40.43 4.51
CA ALA A 25 24.28 39.13 5.09
C ALA A 25 23.83 39.11 6.57
N ALA A 26 24.30 40.07 7.35
CA ALA A 26 23.93 40.21 8.76
C ALA A 26 22.43 40.44 8.94
N LYS A 27 21.82 41.34 8.15
CA LYS A 27 20.36 41.54 8.18
C LYS A 27 19.58 40.25 7.85
N SER A 28 19.97 39.56 6.77
CA SER A 28 19.28 38.33 6.35
C SER A 28 19.37 37.20 7.36
N LEU A 29 20.48 37.14 8.09
CA LEU A 29 20.74 36.13 9.13
C LEU A 29 20.31 36.56 10.54
N ARG A 30 19.79 37.77 10.70
CA ARG A 30 19.43 38.37 12.03
C ARG A 30 20.62 38.41 12.97
N LEU A 31 21.82 38.67 12.46
CA LEU A 31 23.05 38.78 13.21
C LEU A 31 23.57 40.22 13.18
N SER A 32 24.53 40.55 14.06
CA SER A 32 25.27 41.79 13.94
C SER A 32 26.36 41.72 12.87
N LYS A 33 26.70 42.84 12.22
CA LYS A 33 27.79 42.89 11.23
C LYS A 33 29.10 42.41 11.84
N SER A 34 29.35 42.72 13.14
CA SER A 34 30.55 42.31 13.87
C SER A 34 30.60 40.80 14.08
N SER A 35 29.44 40.16 14.34
CA SER A 35 29.35 38.71 14.43
C SER A 35 29.65 38.02 13.08
N VAL A 36 29.03 38.47 12.01
CA VAL A 36 29.30 37.92 10.66
C VAL A 36 30.79 38.07 10.31
N SER A 37 31.41 39.22 10.62
CA SER A 37 32.84 39.41 10.36
C SER A 37 33.74 38.49 11.18
N ARG A 38 33.39 38.24 12.44
CA ARG A 38 34.09 37.28 13.30
C ARG A 38 33.99 35.86 12.84
N GLU A 39 32.77 35.43 12.45
CA GLU A 39 32.54 34.07 11.93
C GLU A 39 33.40 33.81 10.68
N ILE A 40 33.43 34.76 9.73
CA ILE A 40 34.26 34.63 8.54
C ILE A 40 35.76 34.58 8.89
N ALA A 41 36.25 35.47 9.79
CA ALA A 41 37.63 35.45 10.18
C ALA A 41 38.04 34.15 10.90
N SER A 42 37.15 33.62 11.77
CA SER A 42 37.36 32.34 12.45
C SER A 42 37.39 31.19 11.43
N LEU A 43 36.50 31.21 10.44
CA LEU A 43 36.47 30.23 9.35
C LEU A 43 37.74 30.22 8.54
N GLU A 44 38.24 31.39 8.11
CA GLU A 44 39.48 31.55 7.34
C GLU A 44 40.70 31.03 8.13
N VAL A 45 40.77 31.34 9.41
CA VAL A 45 41.82 30.83 10.31
C VAL A 45 41.80 29.30 10.42
N ARG A 46 40.64 28.72 10.63
CA ARG A 46 40.49 27.26 10.71
C ARG A 46 40.85 26.53 9.42
N LEU A 47 40.48 27.13 8.29
CA LEU A 47 40.79 26.55 6.96
C LEU A 47 42.21 26.81 6.52
N GLY A 48 42.92 27.71 7.19
CA GLY A 48 44.26 28.14 6.77
C GLY A 48 44.30 28.84 5.41
N ALA A 49 43.16 29.43 4.98
CA ALA A 49 43.00 30.03 3.68
C ALA A 49 42.13 31.29 3.73
N GLN A 50 42.52 32.31 2.96
CA GLN A 50 41.64 33.47 2.75
C GLN A 50 40.57 33.13 1.72
N LEU A 51 39.30 33.29 2.13
CA LEU A 51 38.12 33.08 1.30
C LEU A 51 37.63 34.36 0.65
N LEU A 52 37.89 35.51 1.28
CA LEU A 52 37.46 36.82 0.83
C LEU A 52 38.65 37.80 0.77
N HIS A 53 38.74 38.58 -0.34
CA HIS A 53 39.58 39.74 -0.38
C HIS A 53 38.84 40.93 0.26
N ARG A 54 39.41 41.48 1.34
CA ARG A 54 38.84 42.62 2.05
C ARG A 54 39.51 43.88 1.54
N THR A 55 38.83 44.65 0.73
CA THR A 55 39.22 46.02 0.44
C THR A 55 38.25 46.97 1.12
N THR A 56 38.69 48.22 1.41
CA THR A 56 37.85 49.21 2.12
C THR A 56 36.59 49.61 1.34
N ARG A 57 36.45 49.20 0.09
CA ARG A 57 35.34 49.59 -0.80
C ARG A 57 34.54 48.44 -1.42
N LYS A 58 35.09 47.22 -1.49
CA LYS A 58 34.39 46.05 -2.10
C LYS A 58 34.83 44.75 -1.48
N ILE A 59 33.89 43.79 -1.43
CA ILE A 59 34.15 42.39 -1.13
C ILE A 59 34.35 41.66 -2.45
N ALA A 60 35.45 40.95 -2.57
CA ALA A 60 35.67 40.00 -3.66
C ALA A 60 35.93 38.61 -3.10
N VAL A 61 35.42 37.60 -3.75
CA VAL A 61 35.61 36.17 -3.35
C VAL A 61 36.91 35.69 -3.99
N THR A 62 37.76 34.98 -3.25
CA THR A 62 38.96 34.33 -3.80
C THR A 62 38.58 33.08 -4.60
N ASP A 63 39.48 32.56 -5.45
CA ASP A 63 39.22 31.30 -6.18
C ASP A 63 38.97 30.13 -5.23
N VAL A 64 39.72 30.08 -4.12
CA VAL A 64 39.52 29.11 -3.04
C VAL A 64 38.17 29.34 -2.35
N GLY A 65 37.80 30.59 -2.11
CA GLY A 65 36.51 30.97 -1.55
C GLY A 65 35.33 30.56 -2.44
N MET A 66 35.45 30.74 -3.75
CA MET A 66 34.42 30.33 -4.71
C MET A 66 34.27 28.81 -4.73
N SER A 67 35.37 28.08 -4.74
CA SER A 67 35.33 26.60 -4.65
C SER A 67 34.71 26.14 -3.34
N TYR A 68 35.07 26.75 -2.22
CA TYR A 68 34.48 26.44 -0.90
C TYR A 68 32.96 26.78 -0.83
N TYR A 69 32.56 27.89 -1.45
CA TYR A 69 31.15 28.28 -1.59
C TYR A 69 30.31 27.21 -2.30
N GLN A 70 30.85 26.60 -3.36
CA GLN A 70 30.14 25.48 -4.04
C GLN A 70 29.90 24.29 -3.11
N TYR A 71 30.86 23.95 -2.24
CA TYR A 71 30.67 22.93 -1.24
C TYR A 71 29.65 23.32 -0.18
N CYS A 72 29.71 24.58 0.33
CA CYS A 72 28.71 25.09 1.25
C CYS A 72 27.30 24.99 0.66
N ASN A 73 27.10 25.42 -0.58
CA ASN A 73 25.80 25.36 -1.24
C ASN A 73 25.25 23.95 -1.37
N ARG A 74 26.08 22.96 -1.69
CA ARG A 74 25.64 21.56 -1.74
C ARG A 74 25.14 21.09 -0.39
N ILE A 75 25.90 21.31 0.68
CA ILE A 75 25.53 20.93 2.05
C ILE A 75 24.22 21.62 2.47
N LEU A 76 24.10 22.92 2.21
CA LEU A 76 22.90 23.68 2.57
C LEU A 76 21.65 23.23 1.78
N ASN A 77 21.83 22.83 0.54
CA ASN A 77 20.75 22.28 -0.28
C ASN A 77 20.32 20.89 0.20
N GLU A 78 21.25 20.04 0.65
CA GLU A 78 20.92 18.75 1.27
C GLU A 78 20.13 18.94 2.58
N ILE A 79 20.50 19.91 3.41
CA ILE A 79 19.76 20.23 4.63
C ILE A 79 18.35 20.71 4.29
N LYS A 80 18.21 21.62 3.34
CA LYS A 80 16.89 22.08 2.86
C LYS A 80 16.06 20.95 2.26
N GLY A 81 16.71 20.04 1.54
CA GLY A 81 16.09 18.83 1.00
C GLY A 81 15.52 17.95 2.10
N ALA A 82 16.30 17.72 3.17
CA ALA A 82 15.84 16.95 4.32
C ALA A 82 14.66 17.62 5.05
N GLU A 83 14.70 18.94 5.25
CA GLU A 83 13.57 19.68 5.82
C GLU A 83 12.33 19.67 4.93
N HIS A 84 12.51 19.80 3.61
CA HIS A 84 11.44 19.72 2.63
C HIS A 84 10.81 18.32 2.66
N PHE A 85 11.63 17.27 2.69
CA PHE A 85 11.19 15.88 2.84
C PHE A 85 10.27 15.71 4.07
N ILE A 86 10.70 16.19 5.25
CA ILE A 86 9.90 16.07 6.47
C ILE A 86 8.58 16.86 6.39
N ARG A 87 8.59 18.07 5.83
CA ARG A 87 7.37 18.90 5.71
C ARG A 87 6.32 18.26 4.80
N HIS A 88 6.75 17.64 3.69
CA HIS A 88 5.85 17.06 2.68
C HIS A 88 5.62 15.57 2.87
N PHE A 89 6.29 14.95 3.86
CA PHE A 89 6.13 13.52 4.17
C PHE A 89 4.67 13.11 4.45
N HIS A 90 3.86 14.03 4.98
CA HIS A 90 2.44 13.83 5.23
C HIS A 90 1.53 14.22 4.05
N GLU A 91 2.02 14.96 3.08
CA GLU A 91 1.24 15.50 1.96
C GLU A 91 1.49 14.73 0.67
N GLU A 92 2.73 14.34 0.39
CA GLU A 92 3.12 13.61 -0.81
C GLU A 92 3.41 12.13 -0.51
N PRO A 93 2.91 11.21 -1.36
CA PRO A 93 3.20 9.79 -1.20
C PRO A 93 4.65 9.50 -1.56
N MET A 94 5.42 9.04 -0.57
CA MET A 94 6.83 8.66 -0.76
C MET A 94 7.27 7.57 0.24
N GLY A 95 8.38 6.89 -0.09
CA GLY A 95 8.95 5.82 0.71
C GLY A 95 8.33 4.45 0.43
N ASN A 96 8.53 3.48 1.32
CA ASN A 96 8.10 2.10 1.11
C ASN A 96 6.67 1.89 1.61
N LEU A 97 5.80 1.39 0.75
CA LEU A 97 4.45 0.90 1.08
C LEU A 97 4.52 -0.62 1.15
N ARG A 98 4.38 -1.17 2.36
CA ARG A 98 4.38 -2.61 2.62
C ARG A 98 2.98 -3.08 2.91
N LEU A 99 2.50 -4.03 2.13
CA LEU A 99 1.14 -4.54 2.29
C LEU A 99 1.07 -6.05 2.09
N ILE A 100 0.05 -6.64 2.71
CA ILE A 100 -0.25 -8.06 2.60
C ILE A 100 -1.71 -8.24 2.19
N ALA A 101 -1.98 -9.21 1.31
CA ALA A 101 -3.32 -9.48 0.80
C ALA A 101 -3.54 -10.97 0.54
N PRO A 102 -4.81 -11.46 0.51
CA PRO A 102 -5.12 -12.80 0.04
C PRO A 102 -4.65 -13.00 -1.41
N VAL A 103 -4.09 -14.17 -1.71
CA VAL A 103 -3.40 -14.43 -2.98
C VAL A 103 -4.24 -14.02 -4.19
N THR A 104 -5.44 -14.56 -4.32
CA THR A 104 -6.27 -14.33 -5.51
C THR A 104 -6.80 -12.90 -5.56
N PHE A 105 -7.24 -12.34 -4.44
CA PHE A 105 -7.69 -10.95 -4.36
C PHE A 105 -6.54 -9.98 -4.64
N GLY A 106 -5.37 -10.27 -4.11
CA GLY A 106 -4.16 -9.51 -4.39
C GLY A 106 -3.84 -9.46 -5.88
N CYS A 107 -3.77 -10.62 -6.54
CA CYS A 107 -3.46 -10.70 -7.97
C CYS A 107 -4.51 -10.00 -8.85
N GLN A 108 -5.80 -10.22 -8.59
CA GLN A 108 -6.86 -9.74 -9.50
C GLN A 108 -7.32 -8.31 -9.19
N CYS A 109 -7.31 -7.92 -7.92
CA CYS A 109 -7.91 -6.67 -7.47
C CYS A 109 -6.86 -5.63 -7.05
N VAL A 110 -5.79 -6.06 -6.35
CA VAL A 110 -4.81 -5.13 -5.75
C VAL A 110 -3.70 -4.77 -6.74
N VAL A 111 -3.09 -5.77 -7.39
CA VAL A 111 -1.95 -5.55 -8.32
C VAL A 111 -2.27 -4.57 -9.45
N PRO A 112 -3.44 -4.62 -10.13
CA PRO A 112 -3.76 -3.65 -11.17
C PRO A 112 -3.84 -2.21 -10.65
N VAL A 113 -4.28 -2.02 -9.39
CA VAL A 113 -4.33 -0.71 -8.75
C VAL A 113 -2.93 -0.25 -8.35
N LEU A 114 -2.12 -1.16 -7.77
CA LEU A 114 -0.72 -0.86 -7.43
C LEU A 114 0.09 -0.41 -8.64
N ASN A 115 -0.04 -1.09 -9.78
CA ASN A 115 0.65 -0.70 -11.01
C ASN A 115 0.32 0.74 -11.42
N ASN A 116 -0.96 1.12 -11.34
CA ASN A 116 -1.38 2.48 -11.64
C ASN A 116 -0.85 3.47 -10.58
N PHE A 117 -0.92 3.08 -9.31
CA PHE A 117 -0.47 3.90 -8.20
C PHE A 117 1.03 4.23 -8.26
N ILE A 118 1.90 3.24 -8.49
CA ILE A 118 3.36 3.46 -8.56
C ILE A 118 3.75 4.27 -9.79
N ASN A 119 3.05 4.09 -10.93
CA ASN A 119 3.31 4.90 -12.13
C ASN A 119 2.99 6.39 -11.91
N ASN A 120 2.03 6.70 -11.06
CA ASN A 120 1.65 8.07 -10.73
C ASN A 120 2.43 8.64 -9.54
N ASN A 121 3.17 7.81 -8.78
CA ASN A 121 3.86 8.19 -7.55
C ASN A 121 5.29 7.65 -7.55
N ILE A 122 6.16 8.28 -8.33
CA ILE A 122 7.53 7.81 -8.63
C ILE A 122 8.45 7.69 -7.41
N HIS A 123 8.09 8.28 -6.29
CA HIS A 123 8.83 8.23 -5.02
C HIS A 123 8.32 7.14 -4.07
N VAL A 124 7.35 6.31 -4.50
CA VAL A 124 6.84 5.19 -3.72
C VAL A 124 7.41 3.88 -4.25
N ASN A 125 8.02 3.10 -3.34
CA ASN A 125 8.34 1.70 -3.56
C ASN A 125 7.25 0.85 -2.91
N VAL A 126 6.97 -0.32 -3.47
CA VAL A 126 5.91 -1.21 -2.96
C VAL A 126 6.45 -2.61 -2.74
N ASP A 127 6.21 -3.14 -1.53
CA ASP A 127 6.40 -4.54 -1.19
C ASP A 127 5.03 -5.16 -0.93
N LEU A 128 4.63 -6.12 -1.77
CA LEU A 128 3.35 -6.82 -1.65
C LEU A 128 3.58 -8.30 -1.33
N ASP A 129 3.13 -8.72 -0.15
CA ASP A 129 3.07 -10.12 0.23
C ASP A 129 1.68 -10.70 -0.05
N LEU A 130 1.64 -11.87 -0.66
CA LEU A 130 0.41 -12.59 -0.97
C LEU A 130 0.30 -13.87 -0.15
N THR A 131 -0.75 -13.98 0.68
CA THR A 131 -0.97 -15.14 1.52
C THR A 131 -2.45 -15.37 1.82
N ASP A 132 -2.84 -16.65 1.85
CA ASP A 132 -4.17 -17.07 2.32
C ASP A 132 -4.13 -17.59 3.78
N ARG A 133 -3.03 -17.33 4.51
CA ARG A 133 -2.92 -17.60 5.94
C ARG A 133 -3.51 -16.44 6.75
N PRO A 134 -3.99 -16.70 7.97
CA PRO A 134 -4.39 -15.62 8.88
C PRO A 134 -3.25 -14.61 9.08
N VAL A 135 -3.57 -13.33 8.98
CA VAL A 135 -2.62 -12.23 9.14
C VAL A 135 -2.75 -11.66 10.55
N ASN A 136 -1.61 -11.53 11.22
CA ASN A 136 -1.52 -10.82 12.49
C ASN A 136 -0.93 -9.43 12.25
N MET A 137 -1.73 -8.37 12.42
CA MET A 137 -1.27 -6.98 12.27
C MET A 137 -0.32 -6.51 13.38
N ALA A 138 -0.14 -7.30 14.43
CA ALA A 138 0.89 -7.01 15.44
C ALA A 138 2.32 -7.22 14.91
N ASP A 139 2.49 -8.05 13.87
CA ASP A 139 3.77 -8.19 13.18
C ASP A 139 4.10 -6.85 12.48
N GLU A 140 5.23 -6.26 12.85
CA GLU A 140 5.59 -4.87 12.51
C GLU A 140 5.94 -4.61 11.04
N LEU A 141 5.85 -5.62 10.19
CA LEU A 141 6.38 -5.56 8.82
C LEU A 141 5.50 -4.80 7.82
N TYR A 142 4.18 -4.72 8.05
CA TYR A 142 3.24 -4.18 7.08
C TYR A 142 2.63 -2.84 7.51
N ASP A 143 2.45 -1.94 6.55
CA ASP A 143 1.71 -0.68 6.71
C ASP A 143 0.21 -0.94 6.72
N LEU A 144 -0.25 -1.88 5.89
CA LEU A 144 -1.65 -2.30 5.82
C LEU A 144 -1.79 -3.79 5.46
N ALA A 145 -2.90 -4.37 5.88
CA ALA A 145 -3.32 -5.70 5.44
C ALA A 145 -4.72 -5.66 4.83
N ILE A 146 -4.91 -6.43 3.77
CA ILE A 146 -6.23 -6.67 3.20
C ILE A 146 -6.67 -8.06 3.65
N VAL A 147 -7.87 -8.16 4.21
CA VAL A 147 -8.46 -9.43 4.63
C VAL A 147 -9.89 -9.55 4.12
N ILE A 148 -10.36 -10.79 3.96
CA ILE A 148 -11.73 -11.10 3.55
C ILE A 148 -12.37 -11.93 4.66
N THR A 149 -13.35 -11.34 5.34
CA THR A 149 -14.04 -11.97 6.47
C THR A 149 -15.54 -11.70 6.38
N ARG A 150 -16.34 -12.57 7.04
CA ARG A 150 -17.78 -12.33 7.18
C ARG A 150 -18.04 -11.15 8.09
N ASP A 151 -17.47 -11.21 9.28
CA ASP A 151 -17.63 -10.19 10.31
C ASP A 151 -16.50 -9.16 10.24
N ARG A 152 -16.74 -8.00 10.84
CA ARG A 152 -15.73 -6.97 10.96
C ARG A 152 -14.54 -7.48 11.77
N PRO A 153 -13.31 -7.38 11.26
CA PRO A 153 -12.12 -7.79 11.99
C PRO A 153 -11.90 -6.99 13.28
N GLU A 154 -11.41 -7.65 14.31
CA GLU A 154 -10.95 -7.00 15.55
C GLU A 154 -9.56 -6.41 15.31
N ALA A 155 -9.49 -5.14 14.93
CA ALA A 155 -8.25 -4.40 14.75
C ALA A 155 -8.45 -2.93 15.12
N ALA A 156 -7.34 -2.25 15.47
CA ALA A 156 -7.39 -0.86 15.92
C ALA A 156 -8.00 0.09 14.88
N GLN A 157 -7.68 -0.12 13.61
CA GLN A 157 -8.20 0.65 12.49
C GLN A 157 -8.64 -0.27 11.36
N VAL A 158 -9.90 -0.17 10.94
CA VAL A 158 -10.51 -1.03 9.93
C VAL A 158 -11.35 -0.17 8.98
N LYS A 159 -11.10 -0.30 7.68
CA LYS A 159 -11.90 0.34 6.63
C LYS A 159 -12.51 -0.74 5.72
N PRO A 160 -13.84 -0.75 5.48
CA PRO A 160 -14.45 -1.66 4.51
C PRO A 160 -14.09 -1.21 3.09
N LEU A 161 -13.89 -2.18 2.18
CA LEU A 161 -13.70 -1.93 0.75
C LEU A 161 -14.98 -2.26 -0.03
N ILE A 162 -15.17 -3.54 -0.36
CA ILE A 162 -16.33 -4.03 -1.11
C ILE A 162 -16.91 -5.30 -0.49
N PRO A 163 -18.21 -5.54 -0.66
CA PRO A 163 -18.80 -6.85 -0.39
C PRO A 163 -18.31 -7.87 -1.42
N ILE A 164 -18.17 -9.12 -1.00
CA ILE A 164 -17.77 -10.24 -1.83
C ILE A 164 -18.85 -11.33 -1.69
N THR A 165 -19.60 -11.55 -2.76
CA THR A 165 -20.57 -12.62 -2.85
C THR A 165 -19.89 -13.93 -3.24
N TRP A 166 -20.50 -15.03 -2.85
CA TRP A 166 -20.02 -16.38 -3.12
C TRP A 166 -21.10 -17.19 -3.81
N GLY A 167 -20.68 -18.22 -4.52
CA GLY A 167 -21.58 -19.12 -5.21
C GLY A 167 -21.01 -20.53 -5.33
N LEU A 168 -21.87 -21.45 -5.76
CA LEU A 168 -21.48 -22.80 -6.13
C LEU A 168 -21.28 -22.88 -7.65
N TYR A 169 -20.14 -23.43 -8.06
CA TYR A 169 -19.75 -23.51 -9.44
C TYR A 169 -19.24 -24.90 -9.79
N ALA A 170 -19.59 -25.37 -10.98
CA ALA A 170 -19.09 -26.65 -11.50
C ALA A 170 -18.92 -26.59 -13.02
N ALA A 171 -18.09 -27.46 -13.59
CA ALA A 171 -17.98 -27.57 -15.05
C ALA A 171 -19.28 -28.12 -15.65
N PRO A 172 -19.73 -27.66 -16.85
CA PRO A 172 -20.90 -28.21 -17.53
C PRO A 172 -20.85 -29.72 -17.70
N LYS A 173 -19.67 -30.27 -18.03
CA LYS A 173 -19.45 -31.73 -18.18
C LYS A 173 -19.64 -32.51 -16.88
N TYR A 174 -19.42 -31.87 -15.71
CA TYR A 174 -19.69 -32.48 -14.42
C TYR A 174 -21.19 -32.46 -14.13
N VAL A 175 -21.83 -31.29 -14.29
CA VAL A 175 -23.28 -31.11 -14.06
C VAL A 175 -24.11 -32.05 -14.95
N ALA A 176 -23.74 -32.25 -16.21
CA ALA A 176 -24.44 -33.12 -17.13
C ALA A 176 -24.49 -34.60 -16.70
N ARG A 177 -23.69 -35.01 -15.73
CA ARG A 177 -23.67 -36.38 -15.16
C ARG A 177 -24.45 -36.51 -13.87
N LEU A 178 -24.94 -35.38 -13.33
CA LEU A 178 -25.64 -35.32 -12.06
C LEU A 178 -27.14 -35.46 -12.30
N ALA A 179 -27.88 -35.88 -11.26
CA ALA A 179 -29.30 -35.62 -11.23
C ALA A 179 -29.54 -34.10 -11.16
N GLU A 180 -30.73 -33.69 -11.51
CA GLU A 180 -31.07 -32.27 -11.52
C GLU A 180 -30.97 -31.66 -10.10
N ILE A 181 -30.31 -30.49 -10.01
CA ILE A 181 -30.12 -29.74 -8.80
C ILE A 181 -31.04 -28.51 -8.85
N ASN A 182 -32.19 -28.60 -8.21
CA ASN A 182 -33.22 -27.55 -8.23
C ASN A 182 -33.31 -26.80 -6.90
N ARG A 183 -32.83 -27.38 -5.83
CA ARG A 183 -32.91 -26.82 -4.49
C ARG A 183 -31.69 -27.19 -3.65
N PRO A 184 -31.40 -26.44 -2.57
CA PRO A 184 -30.25 -26.69 -1.74
C PRO A 184 -30.17 -28.07 -1.12
N GLU A 185 -31.32 -28.69 -0.82
CA GLU A 185 -31.41 -30.04 -0.19
C GLU A 185 -30.92 -31.17 -1.12
N ASP A 186 -30.76 -30.89 -2.41
CA ASP A 186 -30.19 -31.84 -3.37
C ASP A 186 -28.66 -31.95 -3.26
N LEU A 187 -27.99 -30.92 -2.70
CA LEU A 187 -26.56 -30.74 -2.68
C LEU A 187 -25.73 -31.80 -1.92
N PRO A 188 -26.17 -32.39 -0.77
CA PRO A 188 -25.34 -33.33 0.00
C PRO A 188 -24.92 -34.60 -0.74
N ARG A 189 -25.49 -34.88 -1.92
CA ARG A 189 -25.23 -36.11 -2.71
C ARG A 189 -23.98 -36.01 -3.60
N TYR A 190 -23.39 -34.84 -3.71
CA TYR A 190 -22.37 -34.58 -4.71
C TYR A 190 -20.98 -34.34 -4.11
N ASP A 191 -19.94 -34.47 -4.94
CA ASP A 191 -18.56 -34.23 -4.55
C ASP A 191 -18.25 -32.73 -4.51
N TYR A 192 -17.62 -32.29 -3.43
CA TYR A 192 -17.23 -30.90 -3.25
C TYR A 192 -15.72 -30.73 -3.23
N ILE A 193 -15.30 -29.59 -3.78
CA ILE A 193 -13.95 -29.06 -3.69
C ILE A 193 -14.02 -27.78 -2.85
N LEU A 194 -13.49 -27.84 -1.62
CA LEU A 194 -13.64 -26.75 -0.66
C LEU A 194 -12.31 -26.14 -0.24
N PHE A 195 -12.38 -24.94 0.25
CA PHE A 195 -11.26 -24.31 0.93
C PHE A 195 -10.92 -25.10 2.20
N ARG A 196 -9.62 -25.22 2.52
CA ARG A 196 -9.15 -25.98 3.67
C ARG A 196 -9.56 -25.29 4.97
N GLY A 197 -10.56 -25.79 5.61
CA GLY A 197 -10.98 -25.44 6.97
C GLY A 197 -10.58 -26.50 8.00
N PRO A 198 -11.00 -26.35 9.25
CA PRO A 198 -10.71 -27.31 10.33
C PRO A 198 -11.39 -28.67 10.10
N ALA A 199 -12.57 -28.69 9.53
CA ALA A 199 -13.36 -29.91 9.28
C ALA A 199 -13.45 -30.23 7.77
N HIS A 200 -13.81 -31.47 7.44
CA HIS A 200 -14.16 -31.91 6.08
C HIS A 200 -15.57 -31.54 5.67
N THR A 201 -16.42 -31.25 6.63
CA THR A 201 -17.79 -30.77 6.42
C THR A 201 -17.84 -29.26 6.49
N LEU A 202 -18.59 -28.64 5.60
CA LEU A 202 -18.87 -27.21 5.60
C LEU A 202 -20.39 -27.02 5.56
N SER A 203 -20.93 -26.23 6.48
CA SER A 203 -22.32 -25.79 6.46
C SER A 203 -22.45 -24.57 5.57
N LEU A 204 -23.23 -24.68 4.51
CA LEU A 204 -23.45 -23.63 3.51
C LEU A 204 -24.84 -23.02 3.74
N PRO A 205 -24.93 -21.74 4.10
CA PRO A 205 -26.20 -21.05 4.26
C PRO A 205 -26.75 -20.59 2.90
N PHE A 206 -28.02 -20.85 2.67
CA PHE A 206 -28.79 -20.42 1.51
C PHE A 206 -29.95 -19.55 1.94
N TYR A 207 -30.18 -18.48 1.22
CA TYR A 207 -31.24 -17.51 1.48
C TYR A 207 -32.07 -17.28 0.23
N LYS A 208 -33.38 -17.44 0.33
CA LYS A 208 -34.34 -17.08 -0.73
C LYS A 208 -35.62 -16.54 -0.06
N ASP A 209 -35.99 -15.31 -0.40
CA ASP A 209 -37.11 -14.60 0.20
C ASP A 209 -37.01 -14.54 1.74
N LYS A 210 -37.86 -15.26 2.46
CA LYS A 210 -37.85 -15.37 3.93
C LYS A 210 -37.28 -16.68 4.43
N GLN A 211 -36.81 -17.55 3.52
CA GLN A 211 -36.27 -18.85 3.87
C GLN A 211 -34.76 -18.75 4.11
N LYS A 212 -34.31 -19.42 5.14
CA LYS A 212 -32.90 -19.72 5.39
C LYS A 212 -32.76 -21.24 5.55
N LEU A 213 -31.82 -21.80 4.81
CA LEU A 213 -31.45 -23.21 4.88
C LEU A 213 -29.94 -23.31 5.10
N ASP A 214 -29.54 -24.13 6.06
CA ASP A 214 -28.12 -24.44 6.28
C ASP A 214 -27.91 -25.91 5.81
N ILE A 215 -27.08 -26.11 4.81
CA ILE A 215 -26.83 -27.39 4.14
C ILE A 215 -25.40 -27.85 4.41
N ASP A 216 -25.26 -28.97 5.05
CA ASP A 216 -23.96 -29.58 5.28
C ASP A 216 -23.49 -30.36 4.06
N VAL A 217 -22.31 -30.00 3.55
CA VAL A 217 -21.65 -30.66 2.43
C VAL A 217 -20.31 -31.25 2.86
N LEU A 218 -19.99 -32.41 2.32
CA LEU A 218 -18.74 -33.10 2.63
C LEU A 218 -17.75 -32.96 1.48
N SER A 219 -16.52 -32.57 1.80
CA SER A 219 -15.46 -32.44 0.82
C SER A 219 -14.43 -33.57 0.90
N ARG A 220 -14.19 -34.21 -0.22
CA ARG A 220 -13.09 -35.19 -0.39
C ARG A 220 -11.79 -34.52 -0.83
N PHE A 221 -11.88 -33.31 -1.40
CA PHE A 221 -10.73 -32.57 -1.92
C PHE A 221 -10.74 -31.14 -1.40
N ARG A 222 -9.71 -30.77 -0.65
CA ARG A 222 -9.57 -29.45 -0.02
C ARG A 222 -8.24 -28.81 -0.37
N MET A 223 -8.28 -27.53 -0.71
CA MET A 223 -7.12 -26.71 -1.08
C MET A 223 -7.15 -25.39 -0.31
N ASN A 224 -6.02 -24.73 -0.25
CA ASN A 224 -5.88 -23.43 0.41
C ASN A 224 -5.75 -22.26 -0.57
N ASN A 225 -6.15 -22.47 -1.83
CA ASN A 225 -6.07 -21.42 -2.84
C ASN A 225 -7.30 -21.48 -3.77
N SER A 226 -7.97 -20.35 -3.97
CA SER A 226 -9.22 -20.28 -4.73
C SER A 226 -9.02 -20.49 -6.25
N VAL A 227 -7.86 -20.13 -6.81
CA VAL A 227 -7.56 -20.42 -8.22
C VAL A 227 -7.39 -21.91 -8.45
N ALA A 228 -6.73 -22.60 -7.51
CA ALA A 228 -6.61 -24.05 -7.58
C ALA A 228 -7.96 -24.76 -7.45
N LEU A 229 -8.85 -24.26 -6.55
CA LEU A 229 -10.24 -24.74 -6.46
C LEU A 229 -10.98 -24.58 -7.78
N MET A 230 -10.91 -23.40 -8.40
CA MET A 230 -11.55 -23.10 -9.68
C MET A 230 -11.00 -24.01 -10.79
N SER A 231 -9.68 -24.17 -10.87
CA SER A 231 -9.04 -25.04 -11.86
C SER A 231 -9.51 -26.50 -11.73
N SER A 232 -9.63 -27.00 -10.51
CA SER A 232 -10.17 -28.34 -10.25
C SER A 232 -11.64 -28.46 -10.66
N ALA A 233 -12.46 -27.45 -10.36
CA ALA A 233 -13.86 -27.43 -10.79
C ALA A 233 -14.00 -27.46 -12.32
N ILE A 234 -13.22 -26.65 -13.04
CA ILE A 234 -13.17 -26.62 -14.52
C ILE A 234 -12.76 -27.99 -15.08
N ALA A 235 -11.81 -28.66 -14.41
CA ALA A 235 -11.40 -30.01 -14.78
C ALA A 235 -12.51 -31.08 -14.55
N GLY A 236 -13.58 -30.72 -13.83
CA GLY A 236 -14.71 -31.62 -13.52
C GLY A 236 -14.52 -32.41 -12.22
N GLY A 237 -13.71 -31.90 -11.29
CA GLY A 237 -13.42 -32.54 -10.01
C GLY A 237 -14.56 -32.47 -9.00
N GLY A 238 -15.61 -31.65 -9.23
CA GLY A 238 -16.75 -31.50 -8.34
C GLY A 238 -17.34 -30.10 -8.33
N ILE A 239 -18.19 -29.83 -7.33
CA ILE A 239 -18.78 -28.52 -7.06
C ILE A 239 -17.82 -27.72 -6.19
N ALA A 240 -17.43 -26.53 -6.63
CA ALA A 240 -16.58 -25.62 -5.89
C ALA A 240 -17.39 -24.46 -5.30
N TYR A 241 -17.12 -24.12 -4.03
CA TYR A 241 -17.61 -22.92 -3.38
C TYR A 241 -16.57 -21.81 -3.57
N LEU A 242 -16.89 -20.79 -4.38
CA LEU A 242 -15.96 -19.76 -4.84
C LEU A 242 -16.55 -18.37 -4.70
N PRO A 243 -15.70 -17.35 -4.47
CA PRO A 243 -16.08 -15.96 -4.65
C PRO A 243 -16.50 -15.69 -6.10
N ASP A 244 -17.57 -14.93 -6.27
CA ASP A 244 -18.13 -14.64 -7.60
C ASP A 244 -17.13 -13.92 -8.50
N TYR A 245 -16.30 -13.00 -7.97
CA TYR A 245 -15.30 -12.27 -8.73
C TYR A 245 -14.23 -13.16 -9.36
N ILE A 246 -13.98 -14.36 -8.81
CA ILE A 246 -13.03 -15.34 -9.37
C ILE A 246 -13.68 -16.15 -10.48
N ALA A 247 -14.94 -16.55 -10.29
CA ALA A 247 -15.63 -17.45 -11.19
C ALA A 247 -16.19 -16.77 -12.45
N GLN A 248 -16.42 -15.47 -12.40
CA GLN A 248 -17.14 -14.67 -13.40
C GLN A 248 -16.64 -14.88 -14.84
N ASP A 249 -15.34 -14.83 -15.07
CA ASP A 249 -14.75 -14.99 -16.39
C ASP A 249 -14.95 -16.43 -16.92
N SER A 250 -14.72 -17.42 -16.05
CA SER A 250 -14.94 -18.82 -16.41
C SER A 250 -16.40 -19.14 -16.69
N VAL A 251 -17.33 -18.42 -16.05
CA VAL A 251 -18.76 -18.54 -16.36
C VAL A 251 -19.08 -17.92 -17.73
N ARG A 252 -18.57 -16.72 -18.02
CA ARG A 252 -18.73 -16.06 -19.32
C ARG A 252 -18.16 -16.89 -20.47
N GLU A 253 -17.06 -17.57 -20.23
CA GLU A 253 -16.41 -18.46 -21.19
C GLU A 253 -17.08 -19.86 -21.29
N GLY A 254 -18.12 -20.13 -20.51
CA GLY A 254 -18.81 -21.41 -20.50
C GLY A 254 -18.00 -22.57 -19.88
N LYS A 255 -16.90 -22.28 -19.19
CA LYS A 255 -16.08 -23.29 -18.50
C LYS A 255 -16.69 -23.74 -17.17
N LEU A 256 -17.44 -22.83 -16.56
CA LEU A 256 -18.20 -23.06 -15.32
C LEU A 256 -19.65 -22.64 -15.50
N VAL A 257 -20.53 -23.28 -14.74
CA VAL A 257 -21.92 -22.85 -14.52
C VAL A 257 -22.14 -22.58 -13.05
N ARG A 258 -22.92 -21.54 -12.74
CA ARG A 258 -23.38 -21.26 -11.37
C ARG A 258 -24.57 -22.16 -11.06
N LEU A 259 -24.52 -22.85 -9.95
CA LEU A 259 -25.60 -23.68 -9.44
C LEU A 259 -26.50 -22.86 -8.52
N LEU A 260 -27.79 -23.13 -8.54
CA LEU A 260 -28.79 -22.47 -7.70
C LEU A 260 -28.71 -20.93 -7.72
N PRO A 261 -28.74 -20.28 -8.90
CA PRO A 261 -28.52 -18.84 -9.02
C PRO A 261 -29.56 -17.98 -8.28
N ASP A 262 -30.76 -18.52 -8.03
CA ASP A 262 -31.83 -17.85 -7.30
C ASP A 262 -31.63 -17.83 -5.78
N TRP A 263 -30.68 -18.61 -5.29
CA TRP A 263 -30.35 -18.67 -3.88
C TRP A 263 -29.11 -17.83 -3.57
N LYS A 264 -29.27 -16.89 -2.67
CA LYS A 264 -28.15 -16.09 -2.14
C LYS A 264 -27.41 -16.89 -1.09
N MET A 265 -26.13 -16.71 -1.00
CA MET A 265 -25.25 -17.25 0.04
C MET A 265 -24.69 -16.10 0.88
N ASP A 266 -23.90 -16.42 1.91
CA ASP A 266 -23.30 -15.40 2.76
C ASP A 266 -22.45 -14.41 1.95
N THR A 267 -22.53 -13.18 2.34
CA THR A 267 -21.66 -12.11 1.82
C THR A 267 -20.51 -11.91 2.78
N TYR A 268 -19.31 -11.97 2.26
CA TYR A 268 -18.09 -11.57 2.94
C TYR A 268 -17.78 -10.12 2.59
N HIS A 269 -16.86 -9.52 3.33
CA HIS A 269 -16.38 -8.18 3.02
C HIS A 269 -14.87 -8.19 2.95
N SER A 270 -14.33 -7.46 2.00
CA SER A 270 -12.92 -7.12 2.02
C SER A 270 -12.71 -5.90 2.90
N TRP A 271 -11.69 -5.96 3.74
CA TRP A 271 -11.34 -4.93 4.71
C TRP A 271 -9.89 -4.54 4.55
N VAL A 272 -9.58 -3.28 4.79
CA VAL A 272 -8.21 -2.83 5.02
C VAL A 272 -8.01 -2.64 6.52
N LEU A 273 -6.98 -3.28 7.04
CA LEU A 273 -6.51 -3.12 8.41
C LEU A 273 -5.26 -2.25 8.39
N PHE A 274 -5.16 -1.30 9.32
CA PHE A 274 -3.99 -0.42 9.44
C PHE A 274 -3.44 -0.43 10.86
N LYS A 275 -2.19 -0.07 11.02
CA LYS A 275 -1.67 0.47 12.26
C LYS A 275 -2.10 1.94 12.39
N SER A 276 -2.49 2.36 13.59
CA SER A 276 -2.97 3.73 13.86
C SER A 276 -1.99 4.82 13.40
N GLU A 277 -0.71 4.57 13.54
CA GLU A 277 0.37 5.48 13.15
C GLU A 277 0.52 5.64 11.62
N ASN A 278 0.18 4.59 10.87
CA ASN A 278 0.33 4.56 9.41
C ASN A 278 -0.82 5.22 8.65
N MET A 279 -1.98 5.41 9.28
CA MET A 279 -3.11 6.14 8.66
C MET A 279 -2.77 7.58 8.29
N LEU A 280 -1.76 8.16 8.93
CA LEU A 280 -1.33 9.54 8.66
C LEU A 280 -0.44 9.65 7.43
N SER A 281 0.18 8.56 6.94
CA SER A 281 1.06 8.63 5.78
C SER A 281 0.28 8.77 4.47
N ALA A 282 0.67 9.75 3.65
CA ALA A 282 0.02 10.03 2.37
C ALA A 282 -0.01 8.80 1.45
N ARG A 283 1.07 8.01 1.40
CA ARG A 283 1.16 6.81 0.56
C ARG A 283 0.10 5.77 0.88
N VAL A 284 -0.16 5.52 2.18
CA VAL A 284 -1.19 4.56 2.62
C VAL A 284 -2.58 5.09 2.31
N ARG A 285 -2.88 6.33 2.71
CA ARG A 285 -4.19 6.95 2.49
C ARG A 285 -4.56 6.99 1.01
N LEU A 286 -3.69 7.54 0.17
CA LEU A 286 -3.95 7.70 -1.26
C LEU A 286 -4.10 6.36 -1.97
N PHE A 287 -3.26 5.37 -1.62
CA PHE A 287 -3.41 4.03 -2.17
C PHE A 287 -4.75 3.39 -1.80
N VAL A 288 -5.16 3.46 -0.54
CA VAL A 288 -6.42 2.88 -0.08
C VAL A 288 -7.63 3.56 -0.71
N ASP A 289 -7.60 4.89 -0.88
CA ASP A 289 -8.67 5.64 -1.53
C ASP A 289 -8.76 5.29 -3.03
N GLU A 290 -7.62 5.11 -3.71
CA GLU A 290 -7.59 4.65 -5.11
C GLU A 290 -8.10 3.22 -5.24
N LEU A 291 -7.68 2.32 -4.35
CA LEU A 291 -8.14 0.93 -4.30
C LEU A 291 -9.66 0.85 -4.12
N GLU A 292 -10.19 1.54 -3.12
CA GLU A 292 -11.63 1.58 -2.86
C GLU A 292 -12.42 2.09 -4.06
N ARG A 293 -11.99 3.22 -4.63
CA ARG A 293 -12.63 3.82 -5.81
C ARG A 293 -12.64 2.87 -7.01
N LYS A 294 -11.53 2.19 -7.26
CA LYS A 294 -11.41 1.26 -8.38
C LYS A 294 -12.26 0.02 -8.18
N LEU A 295 -12.22 -0.56 -6.98
CA LEU A 295 -13.01 -1.73 -6.64
C LEU A 295 -14.51 -1.45 -6.72
N LYS A 296 -14.98 -0.35 -6.17
CA LYS A 296 -16.38 0.07 -6.28
C LYS A 296 -16.82 0.22 -7.73
N LYS A 297 -15.98 0.83 -8.58
CA LYS A 297 -16.30 0.97 -10.01
C LYS A 297 -16.40 -0.38 -10.74
N THR A 298 -15.60 -1.36 -10.34
CA THR A 298 -15.52 -2.66 -11.05
C THR A 298 -16.53 -3.68 -10.54
N TYR A 299 -16.85 -3.66 -9.24
CA TYR A 299 -17.60 -4.72 -8.56
C TYR A 299 -18.88 -4.24 -7.85
N SER A 300 -19.27 -2.95 -7.93
CA SER A 300 -20.52 -2.41 -7.37
C SER A 300 -21.62 -2.29 -8.44
N SER A 301 -21.73 -3.28 -9.30
CA SER A 301 -22.83 -3.37 -10.30
C SER A 301 -23.84 -4.41 -9.86
#